data_5b10b80571c882384b97b480f9bfd412
#
_entry.id   5b10b80571c882384b97b480f9bfd412
#
_cell.length_a   1.000
_cell.length_b   1.000
_cell.length_c   1.000
_cell.angle_alpha   90.00
_cell.angle_beta   90.00
_cell.angle_gamma   90.00
#
_symmetry.space_group_name_H-M   'P 1'
#
loop_
_entity.id
_entity.type
_entity.pdbx_description
1 polymer ?
#
loop_
_entity_poly.entity_id
_entity_poly.type
_entity_poly.pdbx_seq_one_letter_code
_entity_poly.pdbx_strand_id
1 'polypeptide(L)'
;MPKEMTAGELAERSLITKYRKTIWNRFIGGCKDYELIKPGDRIAVCISGGKDSMMLAKCMQHLQKYSDFPFEAEYLVMDPGYSPPNRALIERNARTLELPIRIFESPIFGVVDESEGGSPCYLCARMRRGYLYKEAQALGCNKIALG
;
A
#
# COMPACT_ATOMS: atom_id res chain seq x y z
N MET A 1 10.32 16.52 28.65
CA MET A 1 11.27 15.95 27.68
C MET A 1 10.58 15.72 26.38
N PRO A 2 11.09 16.28 25.30
CA PRO A 2 10.51 15.96 23.99
C PRO A 2 10.74 14.47 23.70
N LYS A 3 9.68 13.78 23.32
CA LYS A 3 9.72 12.39 22.94
C LYS A 3 10.50 12.26 21.63
N GLU A 4 11.43 11.32 21.55
CA GLU A 4 12.12 11.06 20.30
C GLU A 4 11.13 10.54 19.26
N MET A 5 11.27 11.00 18.02
CA MET A 5 10.43 10.54 16.92
C MET A 5 10.81 9.12 16.54
N THR A 6 9.80 8.29 16.30
CA THR A 6 10.00 6.93 15.79
C THR A 6 10.47 6.97 14.34
N ALA A 7 10.97 5.84 13.84
CA ALA A 7 11.35 5.72 12.43
C ALA A 7 10.16 6.00 11.50
N GLY A 8 8.95 5.53 11.88
CA GLY A 8 7.74 5.80 11.11
C GLY A 8 7.37 7.27 11.08
N GLU A 9 7.47 7.95 12.21
CA GLU A 9 7.22 9.38 12.30
C GLU A 9 8.25 10.19 11.51
N LEU A 10 9.52 9.80 11.56
CA LEU A 10 10.59 10.44 10.78
C LEU A 10 10.37 10.28 9.29
N ALA A 11 9.96 9.09 8.85
CA ALA A 11 9.63 8.84 7.45
C ALA A 11 8.47 9.71 6.98
N GLU A 12 7.40 9.79 7.77
CA GLU A 12 6.24 10.62 7.46
C GLU A 12 6.64 12.11 7.38
N ARG A 13 7.42 12.58 8.35
CA ARG A 13 7.89 13.96 8.37
C ARG A 13 8.76 14.29 7.16
N SER A 14 9.61 13.35 6.72
CA SER A 14 10.47 13.59 5.57
C SER A 14 9.67 13.81 4.28
N LEU A 15 8.50 13.17 4.15
CA LEU A 15 7.62 13.37 2.99
C LEU A 15 7.12 14.80 2.88
N ILE A 16 6.82 15.44 3.99
CA ILE A 16 6.25 16.79 4.01
C ILE A 16 7.30 17.89 4.20
N THR A 17 8.57 17.54 4.39
CA THR A 17 9.68 18.49 4.52
C THR A 17 10.69 18.32 3.39
N LYS A 18 11.58 17.34 3.50
CA LYS A 18 12.65 17.10 2.53
C LYS A 18 12.12 16.78 1.13
N TYR A 19 11.08 15.95 1.05
CA TYR A 19 10.50 15.50 -0.22
C TYR A 19 9.17 16.16 -0.53
N ARG A 20 8.89 17.31 0.07
CA ARG A 20 7.62 18.00 -0.12
C ARG A 20 7.32 18.31 -1.58
N LYS A 21 8.29 18.85 -2.29
CA LYS A 21 8.12 19.24 -3.70
C LYS A 21 8.11 18.06 -4.66
N THR A 22 8.90 17.03 -4.37
CA THR A 22 9.09 15.91 -5.29
C THR A 22 8.09 14.78 -5.07
N ILE A 23 7.56 14.63 -3.85
CA ILE A 23 6.65 13.53 -3.52
C ILE A 23 5.31 14.07 -3.03
N TRP A 24 5.30 14.75 -1.90
CA TRP A 24 4.05 15.12 -1.22
C TRP A 24 3.16 16.04 -2.06
N ASN A 25 3.71 17.13 -2.60
CA ASN A 25 2.93 18.07 -3.38
C ASN A 25 2.37 17.43 -4.65
N ARG A 26 3.13 16.54 -5.29
CA ARG A 26 2.65 15.81 -6.47
C ARG A 26 1.53 14.84 -6.13
N PHE A 27 1.67 14.13 -5.01
CA PHE A 27 0.65 13.21 -4.52
C PHE A 27 -0.66 13.97 -4.22
N ILE A 28 -0.57 15.05 -3.44
CA ILE A 28 -1.72 15.86 -3.07
C ILE A 28 -2.34 16.54 -4.30
N GLY A 29 -1.51 17.05 -5.19
CA GLY A 29 -1.98 17.68 -6.43
C GLY A 29 -2.78 16.71 -7.28
N GLY A 30 -2.28 15.49 -7.46
CA GLY A 30 -3.02 14.45 -8.19
C GLY A 30 -4.34 14.10 -7.53
N CYS A 31 -4.34 13.95 -6.21
CA CYS A 31 -5.56 13.65 -5.46
C CYS A 31 -6.62 14.74 -5.62
N LYS A 32 -6.21 16.01 -5.61
CA LYS A 32 -7.12 17.15 -5.77
C LYS A 32 -7.59 17.34 -7.20
N ASP A 33 -6.65 17.30 -8.14
CA ASP A 33 -6.94 17.57 -9.55
C ASP A 33 -7.90 16.55 -10.16
N TYR A 34 -7.79 15.30 -9.74
CA TYR A 34 -8.60 14.20 -10.25
C TYR A 34 -9.68 13.74 -9.28
N GLU A 35 -9.85 14.42 -8.17
CA GLU A 35 -10.83 14.08 -7.12
C GLU A 35 -10.78 12.59 -6.75
N LEU A 36 -9.55 12.08 -6.51
CA LEU A 36 -9.33 10.66 -6.29
C LEU A 36 -9.92 10.15 -4.98
N ILE A 37 -10.00 11.02 -3.97
CA ILE A 37 -10.48 10.65 -2.64
C ILE A 37 -11.62 11.58 -2.24
N LYS A 38 -12.72 10.98 -1.80
CA LYS A 38 -13.92 11.70 -1.37
C LYS A 38 -14.27 11.36 0.07
N PRO A 39 -15.05 12.21 0.77
CA PRO A 39 -15.50 11.91 2.12
C PRO A 39 -16.21 10.56 2.19
N GLY A 40 -15.87 9.77 3.20
CA GLY A 40 -16.47 8.45 3.40
C GLY A 40 -15.88 7.33 2.56
N ASP A 41 -14.89 7.61 1.72
CA ASP A 41 -14.21 6.56 0.94
C ASP A 41 -13.51 5.57 1.86
N ARG A 42 -13.45 4.32 1.42
CA ARG A 42 -12.64 3.27 2.04
C ARG A 42 -11.69 2.73 0.99
N ILE A 43 -10.40 2.98 1.18
CA ILE A 43 -9.39 2.76 0.16
C ILE A 43 -8.50 1.60 0.56
N ALA A 44 -8.34 0.64 -0.35
CA ALA A 44 -7.36 -0.44 -0.18
C ALA A 44 -6.02 0.01 -0.74
N VAL A 45 -5.06 0.26 0.14
CA VAL A 45 -3.69 0.62 -0.25
C VAL A 45 -2.90 -0.67 -0.35
N CYS A 46 -2.51 -1.04 -1.57
CA CYS A 46 -1.86 -2.32 -1.84
C CYS A 46 -0.34 -2.18 -1.75
N ILE A 47 0.26 -2.97 -0.89
CA ILE A 47 1.69 -2.94 -0.61
C ILE A 47 2.33 -4.18 -1.21
N SER A 48 3.26 -3.98 -2.15
CA SER A 48 4.01 -5.06 -2.81
C SER A 48 5.29 -5.44 -2.06
N GLY A 49 5.67 -4.66 -1.06
CA GLY A 49 6.94 -4.82 -0.34
C GLY A 49 8.06 -3.93 -0.89
N GLY A 50 7.88 -3.32 -2.07
CA GLY A 50 8.83 -2.39 -2.63
C GLY A 50 8.73 -0.99 -2.02
N LYS A 51 9.77 -0.19 -2.22
CA LYS A 51 9.86 1.17 -1.66
C LYS A 51 8.71 2.08 -2.10
N ASP A 52 8.28 1.96 -3.36
CA ASP A 52 7.25 2.84 -3.92
C ASP A 52 5.89 2.58 -3.28
N SER A 53 5.55 1.31 -3.04
CA SER A 53 4.29 0.96 -2.38
C SER A 53 4.30 1.36 -0.90
N MET A 54 5.43 1.22 -0.23
CA MET A 54 5.58 1.68 1.16
C MET A 54 5.48 3.20 1.27
N MET A 55 6.04 3.92 0.31
CA MET A 55 5.96 5.38 0.25
C MET A 55 4.53 5.83 0.01
N LEU A 56 3.81 5.19 -0.92
CA LEU A 56 2.40 5.46 -1.15
C LEU A 56 1.58 5.25 0.12
N ALA A 57 1.84 4.16 0.84
CA ALA A 57 1.16 3.87 2.10
C ALA A 57 1.40 4.96 3.15
N LYS A 58 2.63 5.46 3.26
CA LYS A 58 2.94 6.55 4.19
C LYS A 58 2.27 7.86 3.77
N CYS A 59 2.20 8.17 2.49
CA CYS A 59 1.46 9.33 1.99
C CYS A 59 -0.03 9.23 2.33
N MET A 60 -0.64 8.06 2.12
CA MET A 60 -2.04 7.82 2.45
C MET A 60 -2.28 7.94 3.95
N GLN A 61 -1.38 7.40 4.77
CA GLN A 61 -1.49 7.48 6.23
C GLN A 61 -1.44 8.91 6.73
N HIS A 62 -0.52 9.70 6.17
CA HIS A 62 -0.41 11.12 6.53
C HIS A 62 -1.67 11.89 6.09
N LEU A 63 -2.13 11.65 4.88
CA LEU A 63 -3.34 12.28 4.37
C LEU A 63 -4.55 11.95 5.24
N GLN A 64 -4.67 10.68 5.67
CA GLN A 64 -5.77 10.26 6.53
C GLN A 64 -5.80 11.02 7.85
N LYS A 65 -4.64 11.31 8.42
CA LYS A 65 -4.54 12.05 9.68
C LYS A 65 -4.92 13.53 9.54
N TYR A 66 -4.59 14.14 8.40
CA TYR A 66 -4.67 15.60 8.25
C TYR A 66 -5.59 16.07 7.14
N SER A 67 -6.42 15.19 6.57
CA SER A 67 -7.37 15.61 5.55
C SER A 67 -8.54 16.39 6.17
N ASP A 68 -9.17 17.24 5.33
CA ASP A 68 -10.33 18.05 5.75
C ASP A 68 -11.60 17.22 5.93
N PHE A 69 -11.60 15.98 5.49
CA PHE A 69 -12.76 15.09 5.55
C PHE A 69 -12.34 13.70 5.97
N PRO A 70 -13.23 12.91 6.59
CA PRO A 70 -12.89 11.55 7.01
C PRO A 70 -12.92 10.57 5.83
N PHE A 71 -11.93 9.70 5.76
CA PHE A 71 -11.93 8.52 4.91
C PHE A 71 -11.15 7.41 5.61
N GLU A 72 -11.36 6.17 5.18
CA GLU A 72 -10.68 5.03 5.77
C GLU A 72 -9.68 4.43 4.78
N ALA A 73 -8.62 3.83 5.30
CA ALA A 73 -7.61 3.16 4.50
C ALA A 73 -7.29 1.79 5.11
N GLU A 74 -7.29 0.76 4.26
CA GLU A 74 -6.85 -0.58 4.61
C GLU A 74 -5.53 -0.84 3.88
N TYR A 75 -4.50 -1.28 4.60
CA TYR A 75 -3.18 -1.53 4.04
C TYR A 75 -3.03 -3.02 3.79
N LEU A 76 -3.09 -3.43 2.52
CA LEU A 76 -3.14 -4.83 2.13
C LEU A 76 -1.80 -5.30 1.56
N VAL A 77 -1.34 -6.43 2.06
CA VAL A 77 -0.19 -7.15 1.51
C VAL A 77 -0.69 -8.52 1.04
N MET A 78 -0.60 -8.77 -0.25
CA MET A 78 -0.89 -10.10 -0.79
C MET A 78 0.38 -10.92 -0.79
N ASP A 79 0.34 -12.09 -0.13
CA ASP A 79 1.44 -13.05 -0.14
C ASP A 79 1.16 -14.10 -1.22
N PRO A 80 1.87 -14.03 -2.37
CA PRO A 80 1.67 -15.00 -3.45
C PRO A 80 2.47 -16.28 -3.27
N GLY A 81 3.07 -16.49 -2.10
CA GLY A 81 3.97 -17.60 -1.80
C GLY A 81 5.39 -17.12 -1.53
N TYR A 82 5.54 -15.98 -0.88
CA TYR A 82 6.86 -15.46 -0.52
C TYR A 82 7.62 -16.46 0.35
N SER A 83 8.93 -16.50 0.19
CA SER A 83 9.79 -17.23 1.12
C SER A 83 9.67 -16.63 2.52
N PRO A 84 9.86 -17.42 3.59
CA PRO A 84 9.79 -16.90 4.95
C PRO A 84 10.67 -15.66 5.21
N PRO A 85 11.93 -15.57 4.71
CA PRO A 85 12.73 -14.37 4.88
C PRO A 85 12.14 -13.13 4.21
N ASN A 86 11.55 -13.28 3.01
CA ASN A 86 10.92 -12.17 2.31
C ASN A 86 9.69 -11.67 3.05
N ARG A 87 8.86 -12.58 3.53
CA ARG A 87 7.67 -12.21 4.32
C ARG A 87 8.06 -11.50 5.61
N ALA A 88 9.07 -12.01 6.31
CA ALA A 88 9.58 -11.39 7.54
C ALA A 88 10.13 -9.99 7.28
N LEU A 89 10.76 -9.77 6.13
CA LEU A 89 11.27 -8.44 5.76
C LEU A 89 10.13 -7.44 5.56
N ILE A 90 9.06 -7.85 4.87
CA ILE A 90 7.89 -7.00 4.66
C ILE A 90 7.23 -6.64 5.99
N GLU A 91 7.04 -7.62 6.85
CA GLU A 91 6.46 -7.39 8.19
C GLU A 91 7.32 -6.45 9.03
N ARG A 92 8.64 -6.63 8.99
CA ARG A 92 9.57 -5.78 9.73
C ARG A 92 9.55 -4.34 9.22
N ASN A 93 9.56 -4.16 7.89
CA ASN A 93 9.51 -2.83 7.29
C ASN A 93 8.19 -2.13 7.63
N ALA A 94 7.09 -2.84 7.61
CA ALA A 94 5.80 -2.29 7.99
C ALA A 94 5.77 -1.86 9.45
N ARG A 95 6.34 -2.65 10.35
CA ARG A 95 6.44 -2.28 11.77
C ARG A 95 7.32 -1.05 11.97
N THR A 96 8.46 -1.00 11.28
CA THR A 96 9.38 0.14 11.36
C THR A 96 8.70 1.43 10.90
N LEU A 97 7.90 1.36 9.84
CA LEU A 97 7.16 2.50 9.30
C LEU A 97 5.81 2.73 10.00
N GLU A 98 5.46 1.90 10.95
CA GLU A 98 4.19 1.98 11.69
C GLU A 98 2.97 1.90 10.78
N LEU A 99 3.05 1.01 9.79
CA LEU A 99 1.94 0.73 8.87
C LEU A 99 1.15 -0.48 9.38
N PRO A 100 -0.16 -0.33 9.66
CA PRO A 100 -0.99 -1.43 10.13
C PRO A 100 -1.41 -2.30 8.96
N ILE A 101 -0.51 -3.17 8.50
CA ILE A 101 -0.77 -4.02 7.33
C ILE A 101 -1.64 -5.22 7.68
N ARG A 102 -2.38 -5.67 6.66
CA ARG A 102 -3.16 -6.91 6.69
C ARG A 102 -2.61 -7.80 5.58
N ILE A 103 -2.07 -8.95 5.96
CA ILE A 103 -1.50 -9.90 5.00
C ILE A 103 -2.52 -11.00 4.71
N PHE A 104 -2.74 -11.27 3.43
CA PHE A 104 -3.55 -12.41 3.01
C PHE A 104 -2.78 -13.24 1.99
N GLU A 105 -3.03 -14.55 1.98
CA GLU A 105 -2.32 -15.48 1.13
C GLU A 105 -3.09 -15.74 -0.17
N SER A 106 -2.36 -15.98 -1.25
CA SER A 106 -2.93 -16.38 -2.52
C SER A 106 -2.02 -17.42 -3.19
N PRO A 107 -2.57 -18.37 -3.97
CA PRO A 107 -1.76 -19.44 -4.58
C PRO A 107 -1.17 -19.06 -5.94
N ILE A 108 -0.78 -17.81 -6.15
CA ILE A 108 -0.35 -17.33 -7.46
C ILE A 108 0.85 -18.10 -8.01
N PHE A 109 1.89 -18.29 -7.19
CA PHE A 109 3.10 -18.97 -7.65
C PHE A 109 2.85 -20.43 -8.00
N GLY A 110 2.02 -21.11 -7.23
CA GLY A 110 1.62 -22.49 -7.54
C GLY A 110 0.85 -22.60 -8.85
N VAL A 111 -0.08 -21.68 -9.08
CA VAL A 111 -0.89 -21.66 -10.30
C VAL A 111 -0.06 -21.32 -11.53
N VAL A 112 0.86 -20.34 -11.41
CA VAL A 112 1.72 -19.91 -12.52
C VAL A 112 2.66 -21.05 -12.93
N ASP A 113 3.20 -21.80 -12.00
CA ASP A 113 4.08 -22.94 -12.28
C ASP A 113 3.36 -24.05 -13.05
N GLU A 114 2.06 -24.20 -12.87
CA GLU A 114 1.25 -25.22 -13.53
C GLU A 114 0.73 -24.78 -14.89
N SER A 115 0.75 -23.49 -15.21
CA SER A 115 0.22 -22.99 -16.48
C SER A 115 1.25 -23.09 -17.60
N GLU A 116 0.91 -23.86 -18.63
CA GLU A 116 1.70 -23.93 -19.86
C GLU A 116 1.31 -22.80 -20.82
N GLY A 117 2.28 -22.08 -21.34
CA GLY A 117 2.09 -21.26 -22.52
C GLY A 117 1.76 -19.79 -22.37
N GLY A 118 1.92 -19.19 -21.19
CA GLY A 118 1.77 -17.74 -21.00
C GLY A 118 3.05 -17.08 -20.48
N SER A 119 3.22 -15.77 -20.66
CA SER A 119 4.28 -15.04 -19.95
C SER A 119 3.99 -15.13 -18.45
N PRO A 120 4.86 -15.76 -17.64
CA PRO A 120 4.62 -15.88 -16.21
C PRO A 120 4.41 -14.52 -15.53
N CYS A 121 5.14 -13.49 -15.97
CA CYS A 121 5.03 -12.14 -15.40
C CYS A 121 3.68 -11.50 -15.67
N TYR A 122 3.18 -11.64 -16.90
CA TYR A 122 1.87 -11.10 -17.27
C TYR A 122 0.74 -11.77 -16.50
N LEU A 123 0.77 -13.10 -16.49
CA LEU A 123 -0.25 -13.89 -15.79
C LEU A 123 -0.23 -13.60 -14.29
N CYS A 124 0.95 -13.53 -13.70
CA CYS A 124 1.13 -13.21 -12.28
C CYS A 124 0.55 -11.82 -11.94
N ALA A 125 0.84 -10.81 -12.77
CA ALA A 125 0.33 -9.46 -12.54
C ALA A 125 -1.20 -9.41 -12.63
N ARG A 126 -1.78 -10.09 -13.60
CA ARG A 126 -3.23 -10.15 -13.79
C ARG A 126 -3.91 -10.85 -12.62
N MET A 127 -3.39 -12.00 -12.20
CA MET A 127 -3.93 -12.75 -11.06
C MET A 127 -3.80 -11.96 -9.77
N ARG A 128 -2.66 -11.29 -9.58
CA ARG A 128 -2.41 -10.45 -8.40
C ARG A 128 -3.47 -9.36 -8.28
N ARG A 129 -3.78 -8.65 -9.37
CA ARG A 129 -4.82 -7.63 -9.35
C ARG A 129 -6.19 -8.22 -9.02
N GLY A 130 -6.51 -9.38 -9.60
CA GLY A 130 -7.78 -10.05 -9.32
C GLY A 130 -7.96 -10.41 -7.86
N TYR A 131 -6.93 -10.97 -7.23
CA TYR A 131 -6.96 -11.30 -5.81
C TYR A 131 -7.04 -10.07 -4.91
N LEU A 132 -6.30 -9.01 -5.26
CA LEU A 132 -6.35 -7.74 -4.52
C LEU A 132 -7.73 -7.11 -4.60
N TYR A 133 -8.35 -7.10 -5.77
CA TYR A 133 -9.69 -6.53 -5.94
C TYR A 133 -10.74 -7.31 -5.15
N LYS A 134 -10.63 -8.63 -5.16
CA LYS A 134 -11.54 -9.49 -4.40
C LYS A 134 -11.42 -9.23 -2.90
N GLU A 135 -10.20 -9.15 -2.39
CA GLU A 135 -9.95 -8.89 -0.97
C GLU A 135 -10.42 -7.50 -0.57
N ALA A 136 -10.12 -6.49 -1.38
CA ALA A 136 -10.56 -5.12 -1.15
C ALA A 136 -12.09 -5.04 -1.10
N GLN A 137 -12.76 -5.72 -2.01
CA GLN A 137 -14.23 -5.77 -2.04
C GLN A 137 -14.79 -6.45 -0.80
N ALA A 138 -14.15 -7.55 -0.35
CA ALA A 138 -14.56 -8.25 0.88
C ALA A 138 -14.43 -7.37 2.12
N LEU A 139 -13.47 -6.45 2.13
CA LEU A 139 -13.27 -5.49 3.22
C LEU A 139 -14.14 -4.24 3.10
N GLY A 140 -14.98 -4.17 2.08
CA GLY A 140 -15.87 -3.02 1.88
C GLY A 140 -15.19 -1.79 1.27
N CYS A 141 -14.02 -1.97 0.65
CA CYS A 141 -13.33 -0.86 0.01
C CYS A 141 -13.98 -0.51 -1.33
N ASN A 142 -14.10 0.79 -1.60
CA ASN A 142 -14.66 1.29 -2.86
C ASN A 142 -13.56 1.82 -3.80
N LYS A 143 -12.33 1.89 -3.34
CA LYS A 143 -11.18 2.34 -4.15
C LYS A 143 -9.94 1.53 -3.83
N ILE A 144 -9.04 1.47 -4.80
CA ILE A 144 -7.76 0.76 -4.67
C ILE A 144 -6.64 1.71 -5.09
N ALA A 145 -5.59 1.78 -4.27
CA ALA A 145 -4.38 2.52 -4.56
C ALA A 145 -3.22 1.55 -4.75
N LEU A 146 -2.58 1.61 -5.90
CA LEU A 146 -1.45 0.75 -6.26
C LEU A 146 -0.18 1.58 -6.39
N GLY A 147 0.88 1.11 -5.77
CA GLY A 147 2.20 1.72 -5.88
C GLY A 147 3.11 1.05 -6.89
#